data_003072f13b19583feb0141b8a37226d2
#
_entry.id   003072f13b19583feb0141b8a37226d2
#
_cell.length_a   1.000
_cell.length_b   1.000
_cell.length_c   1.000
_cell.angle_alpha   90.00
_cell.angle_beta   90.00
_cell.angle_gamma   90.00
#
_symmetry.space_group_name_H-M   'P 1'
#
loop_
_entity.id
_entity.type
_entity.pdbx_description
1 polymer ?
#
loop_
_entity_poly.entity_id
_entity_poly.type
_entity_poly.pdbx_seq_one_letter_code
_entity_poly.pdbx_strand_id
1 'polypeptide(L)'
;MELGLGGSAISKALRNVCGLDNRALKAIYDKYGDAGDVAFEAKKKQSFTLRKPKPLTIKAVYESLVKIASSQGQGSSETKQRLVDRLLQDARGGEESRFVVRTLCQHVRILSWFLTTII
;
A
#
# COMPACT_ATOMS: atom_id res chain seq x y z
N MET A 1 3.05 -17.33 -2.39
CA MET A 1 2.64 -16.28 -3.35
C MET A 1 3.39 -14.99 -3.05
N GLU A 2 4.14 -14.51 -4.02
CA GLU A 2 4.88 -13.27 -3.88
C GLU A 2 4.16 -12.17 -4.65
N LEU A 3 4.17 -10.96 -4.10
CA LEU A 3 3.57 -9.82 -4.77
C LEU A 3 4.48 -9.23 -5.86
N GLY A 4 5.78 -9.48 -5.77
CA GLY A 4 6.75 -8.92 -6.70
C GLY A 4 6.84 -7.40 -6.61
N LEU A 5 6.60 -6.85 -5.41
CA LEU A 5 6.70 -5.42 -5.16
C LEU A 5 8.04 -5.09 -4.51
N GLY A 6 8.71 -4.07 -5.03
CA GLY A 6 9.86 -3.50 -4.36
C GLY A 6 9.44 -2.43 -3.37
N GLY A 7 10.35 -2.07 -2.47
CA GLY A 7 10.10 -0.96 -1.53
C GLY A 7 9.80 0.35 -2.24
N SER A 8 10.33 0.53 -3.45
CA SER A 8 10.07 1.73 -4.25
C SER A 8 8.59 1.89 -4.64
N ALA A 9 7.85 0.78 -4.78
CA ALA A 9 6.43 0.85 -5.13
C ALA A 9 5.63 1.52 -4.01
N ILE A 10 5.94 1.20 -2.76
CA ILE A 10 5.26 1.79 -1.61
C ILE A 10 5.63 3.25 -1.46
N SER A 11 6.91 3.60 -1.62
CA SER A 11 7.36 5.00 -1.57
C SER A 11 6.69 5.83 -2.66
N LYS A 12 6.60 5.28 -3.87
CA LYS A 12 5.94 5.97 -4.99
C LYS A 12 4.45 6.17 -4.72
N ALA A 13 3.79 5.16 -4.13
CA ALA A 13 2.38 5.26 -3.78
C ALA A 13 2.14 6.36 -2.73
N LEU A 14 2.99 6.42 -1.71
CA LEU A 14 2.90 7.45 -0.69
C LEU A 14 3.07 8.85 -1.29
N ARG A 15 4.01 9.02 -2.21
CA ARG A 15 4.19 10.30 -2.89
C ARG A 15 2.97 10.66 -3.75
N ASN A 16 2.48 9.70 -4.52
CA ASN A 16 1.37 9.94 -5.45
C ASN A 16 0.06 10.23 -4.72
N VAL A 17 -0.23 9.44 -3.68
CA VAL A 17 -1.51 9.55 -2.97
C VAL A 17 -1.51 10.69 -1.97
N CYS A 18 -0.42 10.88 -1.25
CA CYS A 18 -0.34 11.89 -0.18
C CYS A 18 0.21 13.24 -0.65
N GLY A 19 0.70 13.31 -1.88
CA GLY A 19 1.22 14.55 -2.44
C GLY A 19 2.53 15.02 -1.84
N LEU A 20 3.36 14.07 -1.37
CA LEU A 20 4.66 14.40 -0.78
C LEU A 20 5.77 14.31 -1.81
N ASP A 21 6.79 15.16 -1.66
CA ASP A 21 7.99 15.03 -2.46
C ASP A 21 8.99 14.06 -1.80
N ASN A 22 10.08 13.76 -2.52
CA ASN A 22 11.09 12.83 -2.02
C ASN A 22 11.72 13.27 -0.70
N ARG A 23 11.94 14.57 -0.54
CA ARG A 23 12.57 15.12 0.65
C ARG A 23 11.68 14.97 1.88
N ALA A 24 10.40 15.30 1.72
CA ALA A 24 9.43 15.18 2.80
C ALA A 24 9.26 13.73 3.21
N LEU A 25 9.17 12.82 2.25
CA LEU A 25 9.02 11.40 2.52
C LEU A 25 10.25 10.83 3.22
N LYS A 26 11.45 11.21 2.77
CA LYS A 26 12.68 10.77 3.40
C LYS A 26 12.76 11.21 4.85
N ALA A 27 12.36 12.44 5.14
CA ALA A 27 12.36 12.96 6.50
C ALA A 27 11.46 12.13 7.42
N ILE A 28 10.31 11.70 6.93
CA ILE A 28 9.41 10.85 7.70
C ILE A 28 10.01 9.46 7.92
N TYR A 29 10.61 8.88 6.88
CA TYR A 29 11.29 7.59 7.01
C TYR A 29 12.44 7.63 8.01
N ASP A 30 13.23 8.69 7.99
CA ASP A 30 14.33 8.86 8.92
C ASP A 30 13.86 8.95 10.37
N LYS A 31 12.67 9.52 10.57
CA LYS A 31 12.10 9.68 11.91
C LYS A 31 11.48 8.39 12.45
N TYR A 32 10.74 7.67 11.62
CA TYR A 32 9.94 6.52 12.08
C TYR A 32 10.56 5.17 11.76
N GLY A 33 11.27 5.03 10.65
CA GLY A 33 11.95 3.79 10.27
C GLY A 33 11.07 2.65 9.78
N ASP A 34 9.78 2.67 10.06
CA ASP A 34 8.84 1.64 9.65
C ASP A 34 7.88 2.18 8.60
N ALA A 35 7.72 1.45 7.50
CA ALA A 35 6.87 1.89 6.40
C ALA A 35 5.41 2.10 6.79
N GLY A 36 4.89 1.29 7.72
CA GLY A 36 3.52 1.45 8.23
C GLY A 36 3.34 2.77 8.98
N ASP A 37 4.29 3.09 9.84
CA ASP A 37 4.25 4.35 10.59
C ASP A 37 4.47 5.55 9.67
N VAL A 38 5.30 5.39 8.64
CA VAL A 38 5.48 6.43 7.63
C VAL A 38 4.16 6.69 6.90
N ALA A 39 3.44 5.64 6.54
CA ALA A 39 2.14 5.76 5.88
C ALA A 39 1.13 6.48 6.79
N PHE A 40 1.13 6.17 8.08
CA PHE A 40 0.28 6.84 9.05
C PHE A 40 0.52 8.35 9.03
N GLU A 41 1.78 8.76 9.14
CA GLU A 41 2.12 10.18 9.17
C GLU A 41 1.89 10.87 7.82
N ALA A 42 2.22 10.19 6.73
CA ALA A 42 2.01 10.75 5.39
C ALA A 42 0.53 11.00 5.12
N LYS A 43 -0.33 10.09 5.55
CA LYS A 43 -1.77 10.23 5.35
C LYS A 43 -2.33 11.37 6.18
N LYS A 44 -1.82 11.60 7.37
CA LYS A 44 -2.21 12.73 8.22
C LYS A 44 -1.84 14.07 7.59
N LYS A 45 -0.76 14.10 6.82
CA LYS A 45 -0.28 15.32 6.15
C LYS A 45 -0.91 15.53 4.78
N GLN A 46 -1.77 14.61 4.33
CA GLN A 46 -2.44 14.73 3.05
C GLN A 46 -3.34 15.96 3.06
N SER A 47 -3.08 16.89 2.14
CA SER A 47 -3.77 18.17 2.10
C SER A 47 -5.08 18.14 1.30
N PHE A 48 -5.23 17.15 0.41
CA PHE A 48 -6.45 17.02 -0.40
C PHE A 48 -6.63 15.59 -0.84
N THR A 49 -7.87 15.28 -1.24
CA THR A 49 -8.23 13.96 -1.77
C THR A 49 -8.76 14.15 -3.19
N LEU A 50 -8.12 13.48 -4.16
CA LEU A 50 -8.51 13.61 -5.56
C LEU A 50 -9.83 12.91 -5.88
N ARG A 51 -10.18 11.91 -5.09
CA ARG A 51 -11.44 11.19 -5.24
C ARG A 51 -11.92 10.72 -3.88
N LYS A 52 -13.23 10.54 -3.76
CA LYS A 52 -13.83 10.05 -2.53
C LYS A 52 -13.38 8.62 -2.27
N PRO A 53 -12.78 8.33 -1.11
CA PRO A 53 -12.36 6.97 -0.79
C PRO A 53 -13.56 6.03 -0.70
N LYS A 54 -13.39 4.81 -1.20
CA LYS A 54 -14.37 3.75 -1.01
C LYS A 54 -13.99 2.96 0.23
N PRO A 55 -14.97 2.53 1.06
CA PRO A 55 -14.63 1.72 2.22
C PRO A 55 -13.85 0.47 1.83
N LEU A 56 -12.73 0.22 2.54
CA LEU A 56 -11.95 -0.98 2.34
C LEU A 56 -12.52 -2.11 3.18
N THR A 57 -12.72 -3.25 2.55
CA THR A 57 -13.08 -4.48 3.24
C THR A 57 -11.89 -5.44 3.18
N ILE A 58 -11.86 -6.41 4.07
CA ILE A 58 -10.83 -7.46 4.05
C ILE A 58 -10.87 -8.19 2.72
N LYS A 59 -12.06 -8.45 2.20
CA LYS A 59 -12.25 -9.10 0.90
C LYS A 59 -11.65 -8.27 -0.24
N ALA A 60 -11.90 -6.96 -0.26
CA ALA A 60 -11.39 -6.09 -1.30
C ALA A 60 -9.87 -6.01 -1.26
N VAL A 61 -9.29 -5.91 -0.07
CA VAL A 61 -7.84 -5.91 0.10
C VAL A 61 -7.24 -7.23 -0.40
N TYR A 62 -7.84 -8.36 -0.02
CA TYR A 62 -7.38 -9.67 -0.45
C TYR A 62 -7.43 -9.81 -1.98
N GLU A 63 -8.53 -9.41 -2.59
CA GLU A 63 -8.68 -9.46 -4.05
C GLU A 63 -7.62 -8.62 -4.75
N SER A 64 -7.30 -7.44 -4.21
CA SER A 64 -6.25 -6.58 -4.74
C SER A 64 -4.89 -7.24 -4.64
N LEU A 65 -4.59 -7.89 -3.50
CA LEU A 65 -3.34 -8.61 -3.31
C LEU A 65 -3.19 -9.76 -4.31
N VAL A 66 -4.27 -10.49 -4.57
CA VAL A 66 -4.27 -11.57 -5.56
C VAL A 66 -3.99 -11.01 -6.95
N LYS A 67 -4.62 -9.90 -7.31
CA LYS A 67 -4.37 -9.26 -8.61
C LYS A 67 -2.93 -8.81 -8.75
N ILE A 68 -2.35 -8.23 -7.69
CA ILE A 68 -0.95 -7.82 -7.69
C ILE A 68 -0.04 -9.04 -7.92
N ALA A 69 -0.29 -10.10 -7.16
CA ALA A 69 0.52 -11.32 -7.26
C ALA A 69 0.41 -11.99 -8.63
N SER A 70 -0.76 -11.89 -9.26
CA SER A 70 -1.03 -12.52 -10.56
C SER A 70 -0.53 -11.68 -11.73
N SER A 71 -0.21 -10.41 -11.53
CA SER A 71 0.27 -9.54 -12.61
C SER A 71 1.70 -9.91 -12.98
N GLN A 72 1.89 -10.33 -14.22
CA GLN A 72 3.19 -10.73 -14.74
C GLN A 72 3.35 -10.24 -16.17
N GLY A 73 4.61 -10.15 -16.61
CA GLY A 73 4.92 -9.79 -17.98
C GLY A 73 5.04 -8.28 -18.16
N GLN A 74 4.99 -7.86 -19.43
CA GLN A 74 5.15 -6.47 -19.81
C GLN A 74 4.00 -5.62 -19.27
N GLY A 75 4.35 -4.50 -18.66
CA GLY A 75 3.34 -3.61 -18.08
C GLY A 75 2.87 -4.01 -16.69
N SER A 76 3.38 -5.12 -16.13
CA SER A 76 2.95 -5.59 -14.81
C SER A 76 3.34 -4.62 -13.70
N SER A 77 4.48 -3.94 -13.81
CA SER A 77 4.91 -2.96 -12.82
C SER A 77 3.92 -1.81 -12.69
N GLU A 78 3.41 -1.32 -13.82
CA GLU A 78 2.42 -0.25 -13.82
C GLU A 78 1.10 -0.71 -13.23
N THR A 79 0.67 -1.93 -13.58
CA THR A 79 -0.55 -2.51 -13.05
C THR A 79 -0.46 -2.67 -11.53
N LYS A 80 0.65 -3.21 -11.04
CA LYS A 80 0.89 -3.37 -9.62
C LYS A 80 0.91 -2.03 -8.91
N GLN A 81 1.57 -1.04 -9.50
CA GLN A 81 1.65 0.29 -8.92
C GLN A 81 0.25 0.92 -8.81
N ARG A 82 -0.58 0.78 -9.82
CA ARG A 82 -1.95 1.30 -9.78
C ARG A 82 -2.77 0.65 -8.67
N LEU A 83 -2.62 -0.65 -8.49
CA LEU A 83 -3.34 -1.37 -7.44
C LEU A 83 -2.91 -0.92 -6.06
N VAL A 84 -1.60 -0.74 -5.86
CA VAL A 84 -1.06 -0.24 -4.59
C VAL A 84 -1.56 1.18 -4.32
N ASP A 85 -1.48 2.05 -5.32
CA ASP A 85 -1.93 3.44 -5.21
C ASP A 85 -3.41 3.48 -4.82
N ARG A 86 -4.23 2.63 -5.43
CA ARG A 86 -5.65 2.58 -5.16
C ARG A 86 -5.97 2.10 -3.75
N LEU A 87 -5.26 1.06 -3.29
CA LEU A 87 -5.42 0.60 -1.91
C LEU A 87 -5.11 1.72 -0.91
N LEU A 88 -4.02 2.42 -1.15
CA LEU A 88 -3.61 3.51 -0.26
C LEU A 88 -4.57 4.69 -0.36
N GLN A 89 -5.08 4.97 -1.56
CA GLN A 89 -6.07 6.03 -1.78
C GLN A 89 -7.37 5.75 -1.02
N ASP A 90 -7.82 4.51 -1.02
CA ASP A 90 -9.08 4.12 -0.38
C ASP A 90 -8.94 3.90 1.13
N ALA A 91 -7.71 3.79 1.65
CA ALA A 91 -7.48 3.66 3.08
C ALA A 91 -7.90 4.94 3.81
N ARG A 92 -8.70 4.78 4.87
CA ARG A 92 -9.17 5.92 5.65
C ARG A 92 -8.15 6.30 6.72
N GLY A 93 -7.64 7.52 6.62
CA GLY A 93 -6.74 8.07 7.63
C GLY A 93 -5.49 7.24 7.82
N GLY A 94 -4.81 7.51 8.94
CA GLY A 94 -3.52 6.90 9.21
C GLY A 94 -3.59 5.43 9.58
N GLU A 95 -4.61 5.01 10.32
CA GLU A 95 -4.70 3.64 10.82
C GLU A 95 -4.87 2.62 9.68
N GLU A 96 -5.81 2.87 8.77
CA GLU A 96 -6.01 1.97 7.64
C GLU A 96 -4.82 2.00 6.70
N SER A 97 -4.19 3.15 6.52
CA SER A 97 -2.99 3.27 5.69
C SER A 97 -1.83 2.47 6.27
N ARG A 98 -1.66 2.51 7.59
CA ARG A 98 -0.65 1.71 8.29
C ARG A 98 -0.90 0.22 8.06
N PHE A 99 -2.15 -0.21 8.20
CA PHE A 99 -2.54 -1.59 7.98
C PHE A 99 -2.25 -2.04 6.54
N VAL A 100 -2.65 -1.24 5.56
CA VAL A 100 -2.44 -1.56 4.14
C VAL A 100 -0.94 -1.69 3.83
N VAL A 101 -0.13 -0.74 4.28
CA VAL A 101 1.31 -0.76 4.00
C VAL A 101 1.98 -1.94 4.69
N ARG A 102 1.63 -2.23 5.95
CA ARG A 102 2.18 -3.37 6.66
C ARG A 102 1.79 -4.69 5.99
N THR A 103 0.54 -4.78 5.51
CA THR A 103 0.08 -5.96 4.78
C THR A 103 0.88 -6.15 3.50
N LEU A 104 1.13 -5.08 2.75
CA LEU A 104 1.92 -5.14 1.53
C LEU A 104 3.37 -5.55 1.81
N CYS A 105 3.95 -5.08 2.90
CA CYS A 105 5.32 -5.41 3.27
C CYS A 105 5.47 -6.85 3.78
N GLN A 106 4.43 -7.41 4.40
CA GLN A 106 4.46 -8.74 4.99
C GLN A 106 3.60 -9.74 4.22
N HIS A 107 3.30 -9.43 3.00
CA HIS A 107 2.33 -10.11 2.16
C HIS A 107 2.45 -11.64 2.10
N VAL A 108 3.67 -12.15 1.98
CA VAL A 108 3.87 -13.58 1.82
C VAL A 108 3.37 -14.34 3.05
N ARG A 109 3.73 -13.88 4.23
CA ARG A 109 3.31 -14.52 5.47
C ARG A 109 1.81 -14.46 5.67
N ILE A 110 1.23 -13.30 5.45
CA ILE A 110 -0.21 -13.10 5.66
C ILE A 110 -1.02 -13.92 4.68
N LEU A 111 -0.64 -13.93 3.41
CA LEU A 111 -1.35 -14.70 2.39
C LEU A 111 -1.20 -16.19 2.61
N SER A 112 0.00 -16.65 2.99
CA SER A 112 0.21 -18.06 3.33
C SER A 112 -0.65 -18.48 4.50
N TRP A 113 -0.72 -17.66 5.53
CA TRP A 113 -1.55 -17.92 6.69
C TRP A 113 -3.03 -18.00 6.32
N PHE A 114 -3.51 -17.06 5.52
CA PHE A 114 -4.89 -17.06 5.04
C PHE A 114 -5.21 -18.31 4.24
N LEU A 115 -4.34 -18.65 3.28
CA LEU A 115 -4.54 -19.83 2.47
C LEU A 115 -4.58 -21.11 3.31
N THR A 116 -3.70 -21.20 4.31
CA THR A 116 -3.65 -22.35 5.19
C THR A 116 -4.86 -22.44 6.13
N THR A 117 -5.36 -21.29 6.57
CA THR A 117 -6.44 -21.23 7.56
C THR A 117 -7.82 -21.37 6.92
N ILE A 118 -8.00 -20.80 5.73
CA ILE A 118 -9.31 -20.74 5.06
C ILE A 118 -9.56 -21.97 4.19
N ILE A 119 -8.51 -22.56 3.68
CA ILE A 119 -8.61 -23.79 2.89
C ILE A 119 -8.44 -25.01 3.76
#